data_e6e269b052e9caa37a772bfbcca201fb
#
_entry.id   e6e269b052e9caa37a772bfbcca201fb
#
_cell.length_a   1.000
_cell.length_b   1.000
_cell.length_c   1.000
_cell.angle_alpha   90.00
_cell.angle_beta   90.00
_cell.angle_gamma   90.00
#
_symmetry.space_group_name_H-M   'P 1'
#
loop_
_entity.id
_entity.type
_entity.pdbx_description
1 polymer ?
#
loop_
_entity_poly.entity_id
_entity_poly.type
_entity_poly.pdbx_seq_one_letter_code
_entity_poly.pdbx_strand_id
1 'polypeptide(L)'
;LLTLKNEGKIRHIGLSEIDVDQLNAALHVTEIVSVQNMYNLTARGAEPLLDAATNQGIAFIPWFPLAAGPLAAPDGPLQRIAADHDASPSQLALAWLLKRSPVMVPIPGTSKVAHLEENVAAAQIELSDDEFETLSAAGAQQPA
;
A
#
# COMPACT_ATOMS: atom_id res chain seq x y z
N LEU A 1 13.55 -21.12 7.71
CA LEU A 1 14.05 -20.09 6.81
C LEU A 1 15.49 -19.66 7.15
N LEU A 2 15.85 -19.50 8.44
CA LEU A 2 17.21 -19.10 8.83
C LEU A 2 18.30 -20.06 8.29
N THR A 3 18.08 -21.37 8.36
CA THR A 3 18.99 -22.37 7.78
C THR A 3 19.22 -22.10 6.29
N LEU A 4 18.14 -21.84 5.54
CA LEU A 4 18.22 -21.54 4.09
C LEU A 4 18.96 -20.22 3.80
N LYS A 5 18.77 -19.20 4.67
CA LYS A 5 19.52 -17.94 4.56
C LYS A 5 21.02 -18.17 4.83
N ASN A 6 21.35 -18.92 5.86
CA ASN A 6 22.74 -19.25 6.20
C ASN A 6 23.45 -20.12 5.13
N GLU A 7 22.68 -20.98 4.45
CA GLU A 7 23.16 -21.79 3.32
C GLU A 7 23.23 -21.00 2.00
N GLY A 8 22.84 -19.72 1.98
CA GLY A 8 22.81 -18.87 0.79
C GLY A 8 21.72 -19.21 -0.23
N LYS A 9 20.75 -20.07 0.14
CA LYS A 9 19.63 -20.47 -0.73
C LYS A 9 18.56 -19.39 -0.86
N ILE A 10 18.40 -18.54 0.16
CA ILE A 10 17.58 -17.33 0.14
C ILE A 10 18.40 -16.17 0.65
N ARG A 11 18.15 -14.96 0.17
CA ARG A 11 18.85 -13.73 0.58
C ARG A 11 18.13 -13.01 1.71
N HIS A 12 16.82 -12.90 1.61
CA HIS A 12 15.98 -12.08 2.48
C HIS A 12 14.79 -12.86 2.99
N ILE A 13 14.24 -12.42 4.12
CA ILE A 13 13.03 -12.99 4.73
C ILE A 13 12.01 -11.85 4.86
N GLY A 14 10.79 -12.09 4.38
CA GLY A 14 9.63 -11.24 4.60
C GLY A 14 8.53 -12.01 5.33
N LEU A 15 7.57 -11.28 5.88
CA LEU A 15 6.43 -11.84 6.61
C LEU A 15 5.12 -11.43 5.93
N SER A 16 4.05 -12.20 6.15
CA SER A 16 2.74 -11.88 5.59
C SER A 16 1.64 -12.12 6.62
N GLU A 17 0.62 -11.23 6.61
CA GLU A 17 -0.54 -11.29 7.50
C GLU A 17 -0.16 -11.41 8.98
N ILE A 18 0.63 -10.44 9.43
CA ILE A 18 1.13 -10.33 10.81
C ILE A 18 0.65 -9.04 11.48
N ASP A 19 0.75 -9.00 12.78
CA ASP A 19 0.64 -7.79 13.59
C ASP A 19 2.01 -7.24 14.04
N VAL A 20 1.99 -6.13 14.79
CA VAL A 20 3.20 -5.48 15.30
C VAL A 20 3.97 -6.37 16.28
N ASP A 21 3.27 -7.12 17.14
CA ASP A 21 3.91 -7.99 18.12
C ASP A 21 4.63 -9.15 17.43
N GLN A 22 4.03 -9.72 16.40
CA GLN A 22 4.63 -10.76 15.56
C GLN A 22 5.85 -10.23 14.80
N LEU A 23 5.77 -8.99 14.26
CA LEU A 23 6.94 -8.34 13.64
C LEU A 23 8.08 -8.18 14.64
N ASN A 24 7.79 -7.65 15.83
CA ASN A 24 8.80 -7.46 16.88
C ASN A 24 9.42 -8.80 17.30
N ALA A 25 8.61 -9.84 17.48
CA ALA A 25 9.11 -11.17 17.82
C ALA A 25 10.05 -11.73 16.73
N ALA A 26 9.71 -11.54 15.45
CA ALA A 26 10.55 -12.00 14.34
C ALA A 26 11.86 -11.23 14.25
N LEU A 27 11.86 -9.92 14.49
CA LEU A 27 13.04 -9.05 14.49
C LEU A 27 14.05 -9.41 15.60
N HIS A 28 13.60 -9.99 16.72
CA HIS A 28 14.51 -10.54 17.72
C HIS A 28 15.27 -11.80 17.24
N VAL A 29 14.76 -12.45 16.20
CA VAL A 29 15.35 -13.70 15.66
C VAL A 29 16.20 -13.44 14.43
N THR A 30 15.75 -12.55 13.52
CA THR A 30 16.45 -12.26 12.28
C THR A 30 15.98 -10.92 11.68
N GLU A 31 16.79 -10.41 10.76
CA GLU A 31 16.39 -9.29 9.91
C GLU A 31 15.15 -9.64 9.05
N ILE A 32 14.16 -8.77 9.05
CA ILE A 32 12.96 -8.83 8.20
C ILE A 32 13.02 -7.64 7.25
N VAL A 33 12.93 -7.88 5.95
CA VAL A 33 13.06 -6.83 4.93
C VAL A 33 11.73 -6.36 4.36
N SER A 34 10.67 -7.15 4.52
CA SER A 34 9.33 -6.79 4.05
C SER A 34 8.23 -7.39 4.89
N VAL A 35 7.09 -6.71 4.92
CA VAL A 35 5.82 -7.22 5.43
C VAL A 35 4.75 -7.07 4.35
N GLN A 36 3.83 -8.04 4.26
CA GLN A 36 2.74 -8.03 3.27
C GLN A 36 1.41 -8.25 3.98
N ASN A 37 0.58 -7.22 4.04
CA ASN A 37 -0.73 -7.25 4.66
C ASN A 37 -1.79 -6.58 3.79
N MET A 38 -3.07 -6.89 4.02
CA MET A 38 -4.15 -6.14 3.38
C MET A 38 -4.10 -4.68 3.79
N TYR A 39 -4.01 -3.80 2.79
CA TYR A 39 -4.07 -2.37 3.03
C TYR A 39 -4.45 -1.61 1.76
N ASN A 40 -5.41 -0.72 1.87
CA ASN A 40 -5.86 0.16 0.80
C ASN A 40 -6.62 1.36 1.39
N LEU A 41 -7.15 2.21 0.53
CA LEU A 41 -7.83 3.44 0.93
C LEU A 41 -9.00 3.21 1.92
N THR A 42 -9.70 2.09 1.83
CA THR A 42 -10.86 1.76 2.68
C THR A 42 -10.57 0.69 3.74
N ALA A 43 -9.52 -0.11 3.59
CA ALA A 43 -9.16 -1.18 4.52
C ALA A 43 -7.81 -0.84 5.20
N ARG A 44 -7.86 -0.27 6.39
CA ARG A 44 -6.70 0.27 7.12
C ARG A 44 -6.36 -0.46 8.41
N GLY A 45 -6.83 -1.69 8.58
CA GLY A 45 -6.56 -2.48 9.78
C GLY A 45 -5.07 -2.69 10.07
N ALA A 46 -4.22 -2.67 9.03
CA ALA A 46 -2.77 -2.81 9.16
C ALA A 46 -2.04 -1.46 9.36
N GLU A 47 -2.73 -0.34 9.63
CA GLU A 47 -2.12 0.98 9.89
C GLU A 47 -1.00 0.93 10.94
N PRO A 48 -1.19 0.31 12.12
CA PRO A 48 -0.13 0.22 13.13
C PRO A 48 1.11 -0.53 12.64
N LEU A 49 0.92 -1.57 11.83
CA LEU A 49 2.03 -2.32 11.24
C LEU A 49 2.76 -1.51 10.16
N LEU A 50 2.03 -0.75 9.34
CA LEU A 50 2.62 0.16 8.36
C LEU A 50 3.48 1.23 9.03
N ASP A 51 3.00 1.82 10.12
CA ASP A 51 3.78 2.80 10.90
C ASP A 51 5.04 2.19 11.49
N ALA A 52 4.94 0.98 12.06
CA ALA A 52 6.10 0.25 12.57
C ALA A 52 7.11 -0.08 11.46
N ALA A 53 6.63 -0.53 10.29
CA ALA A 53 7.48 -0.81 9.13
C ALA A 53 8.16 0.46 8.59
N THR A 54 7.43 1.58 8.53
CA THR A 54 7.96 2.89 8.10
C THR A 54 9.10 3.34 9.01
N ASN A 55 8.90 3.27 10.32
CA ASN A 55 9.91 3.68 11.32
C ASN A 55 11.18 2.83 11.27
N GLN A 56 11.09 1.59 10.77
CA GLN A 56 12.20 0.64 10.70
C GLN A 56 12.79 0.49 9.29
N GLY A 57 12.23 1.19 8.28
CA GLY A 57 12.68 1.07 6.89
C GLY A 57 12.37 -0.29 6.26
N ILE A 58 11.36 -1.01 6.77
CA ILE A 58 10.91 -2.31 6.26
C ILE A 58 9.90 -2.08 5.15
N ALA A 59 10.10 -2.69 3.97
CA ALA A 59 9.17 -2.56 2.86
C ALA A 59 7.77 -3.08 3.24
N PHE A 60 6.73 -2.29 2.97
CA PHE A 60 5.34 -2.68 3.18
C PHE A 60 4.67 -2.96 1.83
N ILE A 61 4.20 -4.19 1.64
CA ILE A 61 3.59 -4.66 0.40
C ILE A 61 2.08 -4.79 0.61
N PRO A 62 1.28 -3.79 0.22
CA PRO A 62 -0.16 -3.86 0.36
C PRO A 62 -0.74 -4.81 -0.69
N TRP A 63 -1.40 -5.88 -0.27
CA TRP A 63 -2.23 -6.64 -1.20
C TRP A 63 -3.65 -6.05 -1.25
N PHE A 64 -4.34 -6.26 -2.38
CA PHE A 64 -5.63 -5.65 -2.70
C PHE A 64 -5.57 -4.09 -2.74
N PRO A 65 -4.55 -3.51 -3.40
CA PRO A 65 -4.25 -2.08 -3.31
C PRO A 65 -5.29 -1.18 -4.01
N LEU A 66 -6.05 -1.71 -4.97
CA LEU A 66 -7.02 -0.96 -5.79
C LEU A 66 -8.45 -0.97 -5.24
N ALA A 67 -8.70 -1.60 -4.08
CA ALA A 67 -10.03 -1.57 -3.50
C ALA A 67 -10.35 -0.16 -2.97
N ALA A 68 -11.16 0.54 -3.72
CA ALA A 68 -11.66 1.87 -3.40
C ALA A 68 -13.17 1.88 -3.12
N GLY A 69 -13.85 0.77 -3.40
CA GLY A 69 -15.28 0.59 -3.13
C GLY A 69 -16.13 1.76 -3.65
N PRO A 70 -17.07 2.27 -2.83
CA PRO A 70 -17.95 3.38 -3.20
C PRO A 70 -17.21 4.70 -3.50
N LEU A 71 -15.96 4.87 -3.06
CA LEU A 71 -15.19 6.10 -3.34
C LEU A 71 -14.87 6.26 -4.83
N ALA A 72 -14.82 5.17 -5.59
CA ALA A 72 -14.63 5.18 -7.04
C ALA A 72 -15.95 5.34 -7.83
N ALA A 73 -17.10 5.48 -7.14
CA ALA A 73 -18.38 5.72 -7.78
C ALA A 73 -18.38 7.06 -8.56
N PRO A 74 -19.24 7.20 -9.60
CA PRO A 74 -19.47 8.49 -10.23
C PRO A 74 -19.79 9.55 -9.16
N ASP A 75 -19.18 10.73 -9.27
CA ASP A 75 -19.29 11.84 -8.29
C ASP A 75 -18.66 11.59 -6.90
N GLY A 76 -17.99 10.46 -6.70
CA GLY A 76 -17.21 10.20 -5.48
C GLY A 76 -15.96 11.09 -5.39
N PRO A 77 -15.38 11.23 -4.18
CA PRO A 77 -14.19 12.08 -3.98
C PRO A 77 -13.00 11.61 -4.81
N LEU A 78 -12.83 10.30 -4.97
CA LEU A 78 -11.74 9.73 -5.75
C LEU A 78 -11.88 10.09 -7.25
N GLN A 79 -13.11 10.04 -7.80
CA GLN A 79 -13.37 10.39 -9.18
C GLN A 79 -13.13 11.88 -9.46
N ARG A 80 -13.53 12.76 -8.53
CA ARG A 80 -13.35 14.21 -8.70
C ARG A 80 -11.86 14.59 -8.70
N ILE A 81 -11.11 14.14 -7.70
CA ILE A 81 -9.67 14.43 -7.60
C ILE A 81 -8.91 13.79 -8.79
N ALA A 82 -9.29 12.59 -9.22
CA ALA A 82 -8.69 11.95 -10.38
C ALA A 82 -8.85 12.77 -11.66
N ALA A 83 -10.02 13.40 -11.85
CA ALA A 83 -10.25 14.28 -12.98
C ALA A 83 -9.35 15.54 -12.98
N ASP A 84 -9.05 16.09 -11.81
CA ASP A 84 -8.15 17.25 -11.66
C ASP A 84 -6.70 16.89 -12.01
N HIS A 85 -6.32 15.62 -11.90
CA HIS A 85 -5.01 15.08 -12.26
C HIS A 85 -4.96 14.42 -13.65
N ASP A 86 -6.04 14.49 -14.45
CA ASP A 86 -6.17 13.75 -15.73
C ASP A 86 -5.84 12.25 -15.57
N ALA A 87 -6.26 11.66 -14.46
CA ALA A 87 -5.95 10.30 -14.06
C ALA A 87 -7.20 9.46 -13.82
N SER A 88 -7.02 8.14 -13.77
CA SER A 88 -8.09 7.23 -13.35
C SER A 88 -8.21 7.14 -11.82
N PRO A 89 -9.38 6.79 -11.26
CA PRO A 89 -9.54 6.52 -9.84
C PRO A 89 -8.58 5.45 -9.31
N SER A 90 -8.23 4.45 -10.12
CA SER A 90 -7.26 3.41 -9.77
C SER A 90 -5.85 3.97 -9.61
N GLN A 91 -5.43 4.85 -10.52
CA GLN A 91 -4.14 5.54 -10.42
C GLN A 91 -4.09 6.41 -9.17
N LEU A 92 -5.18 7.12 -8.84
CA LEU A 92 -5.25 7.95 -7.65
C LEU A 92 -5.19 7.14 -6.36
N ALA A 93 -5.83 5.96 -6.32
CA ALA A 93 -5.73 5.04 -5.18
C ALA A 93 -4.28 4.55 -4.96
N LEU A 94 -3.55 4.29 -6.03
CA LEU A 94 -2.12 3.95 -5.96
C LEU A 94 -1.27 5.14 -5.52
N ALA A 95 -1.52 6.34 -6.05
CA ALA A 95 -0.82 7.55 -5.65
C ALA A 95 -1.02 7.86 -4.17
N TRP A 96 -2.24 7.64 -3.65
CA TRP A 96 -2.53 7.76 -2.22
C TRP A 96 -1.70 6.79 -1.38
N LEU A 97 -1.60 5.51 -1.78
CA LEU A 97 -0.75 4.53 -1.11
C LEU A 97 0.71 4.96 -1.08
N LEU A 98 1.24 5.40 -2.21
CA LEU A 98 2.63 5.84 -2.33
C LEU A 98 2.93 7.08 -1.47
N LYS A 99 1.97 8.03 -1.39
CA LYS A 99 2.10 9.22 -0.52
C LYS A 99 2.02 8.85 0.96
N ARG A 100 1.27 7.79 1.34
CA ARG A 100 1.08 7.38 2.74
C ARG A 100 2.39 7.01 3.43
N SER A 101 3.30 6.36 2.73
CA SER A 101 4.60 5.98 3.32
C SER A 101 5.67 5.74 2.26
N PRO A 102 6.93 6.15 2.52
CA PRO A 102 8.05 5.92 1.60
C PRO A 102 8.46 4.44 1.49
N VAL A 103 7.99 3.58 2.39
CA VAL A 103 8.27 2.12 2.32
C VAL A 103 7.18 1.33 1.59
N MET A 104 6.20 2.02 1.02
CA MET A 104 5.07 1.40 0.34
C MET A 104 5.48 0.82 -1.02
N VAL A 105 5.14 -0.47 -1.24
CA VAL A 105 5.41 -1.20 -2.50
C VAL A 105 4.11 -1.86 -2.98
N PRO A 106 3.20 -1.13 -3.63
CA PRO A 106 1.91 -1.67 -4.10
C PRO A 106 2.09 -2.76 -5.16
N ILE A 107 1.22 -3.77 -5.14
CA ILE A 107 1.21 -4.89 -6.08
C ILE A 107 -0.09 -4.98 -6.89
N PRO A 108 -0.44 -3.96 -7.70
CA PRO A 108 -1.67 -3.97 -8.50
C PRO A 108 -1.61 -5.02 -9.59
N GLY A 109 -2.45 -6.06 -9.47
CA GLY A 109 -2.50 -7.16 -10.43
C GLY A 109 -3.20 -6.76 -11.73
N THR A 110 -2.61 -7.10 -12.88
CA THR A 110 -3.23 -6.93 -14.19
C THR A 110 -2.69 -7.94 -15.21
N SER A 111 -3.51 -8.25 -16.22
CA SER A 111 -3.11 -9.02 -17.41
C SER A 111 -3.09 -8.16 -18.69
N LYS A 112 -3.37 -6.86 -18.59
CA LYS A 112 -3.44 -5.94 -19.73
C LYS A 112 -2.29 -4.94 -19.69
N VAL A 113 -1.60 -4.77 -20.82
CA VAL A 113 -0.48 -3.81 -20.95
C VAL A 113 -0.91 -2.39 -20.59
N ALA A 114 -2.06 -1.93 -21.11
CA ALA A 114 -2.57 -0.60 -20.80
C ALA A 114 -2.75 -0.37 -19.29
N HIS A 115 -3.29 -1.33 -18.56
CA HIS A 115 -3.42 -1.20 -17.11
C HIS A 115 -2.07 -1.24 -16.38
N LEU A 116 -1.06 -1.93 -16.92
CA LEU A 116 0.30 -1.89 -16.37
C LEU A 116 0.90 -0.49 -16.54
N GLU A 117 0.76 0.10 -17.71
CA GLU A 117 1.22 1.46 -18.00
C GLU A 117 0.54 2.48 -17.09
N GLU A 118 -0.80 2.39 -16.92
CA GLU A 118 -1.56 3.23 -15.97
C GLU A 118 -1.07 3.05 -14.52
N ASN A 119 -0.87 1.81 -14.07
CA ASN A 119 -0.39 1.53 -12.72
C ASN A 119 1.01 2.14 -12.46
N VAL A 120 1.91 2.05 -13.45
CA VAL A 120 3.25 2.65 -13.35
C VAL A 120 3.17 4.17 -13.37
N ALA A 121 2.32 4.74 -14.23
CA ALA A 121 2.12 6.19 -14.32
C ALA A 121 1.55 6.79 -13.01
N ALA A 122 0.86 6.02 -12.19
CA ALA A 122 0.37 6.47 -10.88
C ALA A 122 1.50 7.00 -9.97
N ALA A 123 2.73 6.50 -10.14
CA ALA A 123 3.90 6.98 -9.38
C ALA A 123 4.34 8.41 -9.74
N GLN A 124 3.79 8.99 -10.80
CA GLN A 124 4.07 10.38 -11.21
C GLN A 124 3.02 11.37 -10.69
N ILE A 125 1.95 10.87 -10.05
CA ILE A 125 0.88 11.73 -9.51
C ILE A 125 1.31 12.23 -8.14
N GLU A 126 1.46 13.54 -8.03
CA GLU A 126 1.76 14.23 -6.78
C GLU A 126 0.47 14.78 -6.15
N LEU A 127 -0.08 14.06 -5.20
CA LEU A 127 -1.21 14.55 -4.41
C LEU A 127 -0.76 15.68 -3.48
N SER A 128 -1.51 16.77 -3.41
CA SER A 128 -1.36 17.77 -2.36
C SER A 128 -1.73 17.17 -0.99
N ASP A 129 -1.37 17.84 0.09
CA ASP A 129 -1.72 17.38 1.44
C ASP A 129 -3.24 17.44 1.68
N ASP A 130 -3.92 18.46 1.16
CA ASP A 130 -5.37 18.60 1.24
C ASP A 130 -6.12 17.48 0.50
N GLU A 131 -5.64 17.08 -0.68
CA GLU A 131 -6.20 15.95 -1.43
C GLU A 131 -5.99 14.62 -0.72
N PHE A 132 -4.77 14.40 -0.19
CA PHE A 132 -4.45 13.22 0.60
C PHE A 132 -5.34 13.10 1.83
N GLU A 133 -5.53 14.18 2.58
CA GLU A 133 -6.39 14.22 3.77
C GLU A 133 -7.87 14.03 3.40
N THR A 134 -8.34 14.63 2.30
CA THR A 134 -9.71 14.45 1.80
C THR A 134 -9.99 12.99 1.46
N LEU A 135 -9.08 12.33 0.73
CA LEU A 135 -9.20 10.91 0.41
C LEU A 135 -9.12 10.05 1.67
N SER A 136 -8.20 10.40 2.58
CA SER A 136 -8.00 9.69 3.84
C SER A 136 -9.26 9.72 4.72
N ALA A 137 -9.89 10.88 4.85
CA ALA A 137 -11.13 11.04 5.60
C ALA A 137 -12.30 10.28 4.96
N ALA A 138 -12.42 10.35 3.63
CA ALA A 138 -13.45 9.64 2.89
C ALA A 138 -13.29 8.11 3.00
N GLY A 139 -12.07 7.59 2.94
CA GLY A 139 -11.78 6.16 3.11
C GLY A 139 -12.11 5.64 4.51
N ALA A 140 -11.81 6.41 5.54
CA ALA A 140 -12.09 6.04 6.93
C ALA A 140 -13.58 5.92 7.28
N GLN A 141 -14.46 6.53 6.49
CA GLN A 141 -15.93 6.50 6.69
C GLN A 141 -16.58 5.27 6.03
N GLN A 142 -15.84 4.46 5.27
CA GLN A 142 -16.38 3.26 4.65
C GLN A 142 -16.28 2.09 5.63
N PRO A 143 -17.35 1.29 5.80
CA PRO A 143 -17.24 0.04 6.55
C PRO A 143 -16.29 -0.91 5.82
N ALA A 144 -15.39 -1.52 6.58
CA ALA A 144 -14.47 -2.54 6.08
C ALA A 144 -15.21 -3.80 5.61
#